data_500ffd2555e435651b7d4623610a8283
#
_entry.id   500ffd2555e435651b7d4623610a8283
#
_cell.length_a   1.000
_cell.length_b   1.000
_cell.length_c   1.000
_cell.angle_alpha   90.00
_cell.angle_beta   90.00
_cell.angle_gamma   90.00
#
_symmetry.space_group_name_H-M   'P 1'
#
loop_
_entity.id
_entity.type
_entity.pdbx_description
1 polymer ?
#
loop_
_entity_poly.entity_id
_entity_poly.type
_entity_poly.pdbx_seq_one_letter_code
_entity_poly.pdbx_strand_id
1 'polypeptide(L)'
;MNQIFNPENFFWKCFDKMADTLGLSLLWLLCSLPVVTIGPACAALYDAAARCVRGGEPAPYRRFLRTFRRELKPAVLCWLVWGGALLLLFCGYRIAAALAADSGSRAMAALSVAYLVLMALPAGVLCWLFPLLSRFTYTFPALNRAALQFWFAHLPSTLAMTALLALCAQVSVRLMFFPLCFLPCPLALAHSLFAERAFRRHLPDPPVPPPDGGARLP
;
A
#
# COMPACT_ATOMS: atom_id res chain seq x y z
N MET A 1 -2.19 -42.91 5.34
CA MET A 1 -3.18 -41.82 5.26
C MET A 1 -2.92 -40.67 6.25
N ASN A 2 -1.94 -40.74 7.18
CA ASN A 2 -1.68 -39.70 8.21
C ASN A 2 -0.76 -38.56 7.78
N GLN A 3 -0.23 -38.55 6.55
CA GLN A 3 0.67 -37.47 6.09
C GLN A 3 -0.04 -36.24 5.55
N ILE A 4 -1.34 -36.31 5.25
CA ILE A 4 -2.12 -35.18 4.71
C ILE A 4 -2.53 -34.20 5.82
N PHE A 5 -2.63 -34.67 7.07
CA PHE A 5 -3.04 -33.86 8.23
C PHE A 5 -1.86 -33.33 9.08
N ASN A 6 -0.63 -33.46 8.61
CA ASN A 6 0.50 -32.92 9.33
C ASN A 6 0.57 -31.39 9.09
N PRO A 7 0.45 -30.52 10.13
CA PRO A 7 0.46 -29.06 10.00
C PRO A 7 1.81 -28.49 9.48
N GLU A 8 2.86 -29.33 9.42
CA GLU A 8 4.15 -28.99 8.82
C GLU A 8 4.20 -29.11 7.30
N ASN A 9 3.18 -29.69 6.67
CA ASN A 9 3.14 -29.83 5.22
C ASN A 9 3.05 -28.45 4.55
N PHE A 10 3.84 -28.28 3.47
CA PHE A 10 3.82 -27.10 2.60
C PHE A 10 2.41 -26.66 2.20
N PHE A 11 1.50 -27.61 2.00
CA PHE A 11 0.11 -27.36 1.62
C PHE A 11 -0.66 -26.58 2.71
N TRP A 12 -0.54 -26.96 3.98
CA TRP A 12 -1.19 -26.27 5.09
C TRP A 12 -0.62 -24.86 5.31
N LYS A 13 0.70 -24.70 5.19
CA LYS A 13 1.35 -23.38 5.25
C LYS A 13 0.90 -22.45 4.12
N CYS A 14 0.68 -22.99 2.91
CA CYS A 14 0.11 -22.23 1.80
C CYS A 14 -1.35 -21.84 2.06
N PHE A 15 -2.14 -22.76 2.57
CA PHE A 15 -3.55 -22.52 2.87
C PHE A 15 -3.72 -21.47 3.97
N ASP A 16 -2.95 -21.54 5.04
CA ASP A 16 -2.94 -20.54 6.11
C ASP A 16 -2.56 -19.15 5.60
N LYS A 17 -1.54 -19.05 4.75
CA LYS A 17 -1.17 -17.77 4.12
C LYS A 17 -2.26 -17.23 3.20
N MET A 18 -2.94 -18.10 2.48
CA MET A 18 -4.08 -17.68 1.65
C MET A 18 -5.24 -17.18 2.52
N ALA A 19 -5.56 -17.89 3.60
CA ALA A 19 -6.60 -17.50 4.54
C ALA A 19 -6.27 -16.15 5.21
N ASP A 20 -5.04 -15.96 5.65
CA ASP A 20 -4.56 -14.68 6.19
C ASP A 20 -4.64 -13.55 5.16
N THR A 21 -4.27 -13.81 3.92
CA THR A 21 -4.35 -12.84 2.82
C THR A 21 -5.79 -12.40 2.56
N LEU A 22 -6.72 -13.34 2.53
CA LEU A 22 -8.16 -13.07 2.36
C LEU A 22 -8.72 -12.31 3.56
N GLY A 23 -8.44 -12.78 4.76
CA GLY A 23 -8.92 -12.15 6.00
C GLY A 23 -8.41 -10.73 6.17
N LEU A 24 -7.14 -10.46 5.84
CA LEU A 24 -6.57 -9.10 5.85
C LEU A 24 -7.22 -8.21 4.78
N SER A 25 -7.52 -8.72 3.60
CA SER A 25 -8.22 -7.96 2.55
C SER A 25 -9.63 -7.58 2.98
N LEU A 26 -10.37 -8.51 3.59
CA LEU A 26 -11.71 -8.24 4.13
C LEU A 26 -11.66 -7.24 5.30
N LEU A 27 -10.69 -7.39 6.19
CA LEU A 27 -10.51 -6.45 7.31
C LEU A 27 -10.17 -5.05 6.80
N TRP A 28 -9.31 -4.97 5.78
CA TRP A 28 -9.01 -3.71 5.09
C TRP A 28 -10.28 -3.09 4.49
N LEU A 29 -11.09 -3.87 3.79
CA LEU A 29 -12.34 -3.41 3.18
C LEU A 29 -13.29 -2.87 4.24
N LEU A 30 -13.47 -3.58 5.35
CA LEU A 30 -14.31 -3.16 6.47
C LEU A 30 -13.82 -1.84 7.09
N CYS A 31 -12.51 -1.73 7.33
CA CYS A 31 -11.90 -0.51 7.88
C CYS A 31 -11.87 0.66 6.87
N SER A 32 -12.03 0.39 5.58
CA SER A 32 -12.05 1.39 4.50
C SER A 32 -13.46 1.89 4.16
N LEU A 33 -14.52 1.35 4.78
CA LEU A 33 -15.89 1.81 4.58
C LEU A 33 -16.04 3.32 4.78
N PRO A 34 -15.48 3.94 5.84
CA PRO A 34 -15.34 5.37 5.86
C PRO A 34 -14.18 5.77 4.93
N VAL A 35 -14.46 6.52 3.87
CA VAL A 35 -13.46 6.95 2.88
C VAL A 35 -12.23 7.62 3.52
N VAL A 36 -12.43 8.30 4.64
CA VAL A 36 -11.39 8.98 5.41
C VAL A 36 -10.36 8.01 6.00
N THR A 37 -10.77 6.78 6.31
CA THR A 37 -9.91 5.76 6.95
C THR A 37 -9.18 4.86 5.96
N ILE A 38 -9.33 5.07 4.65
CA ILE A 38 -8.58 4.33 3.62
C ILE A 38 -7.06 4.47 3.84
N GLY A 39 -6.59 5.68 4.18
CA GLY A 39 -5.16 5.93 4.45
C GLY A 39 -4.57 5.03 5.54
N PRO A 40 -5.08 5.11 6.78
CA PRO A 40 -4.60 4.23 7.85
C PRO A 40 -4.86 2.74 7.58
N ALA A 41 -5.93 2.37 6.88
CA ALA A 41 -6.18 1.00 6.49
C ALA A 41 -5.10 0.47 5.51
N CYS A 42 -4.67 1.30 4.53
CA CYS A 42 -3.59 0.94 3.62
C CYS A 42 -2.23 0.80 4.34
N ALA A 43 -1.91 1.70 5.27
CA ALA A 43 -0.68 1.61 6.06
C ALA A 43 -0.67 0.35 6.95
N ALA A 44 -1.79 0.03 7.59
CA ALA A 44 -1.96 -1.15 8.41
C ALA A 44 -1.89 -2.45 7.60
N LEU A 45 -2.52 -2.46 6.42
CA LEU A 45 -2.48 -3.60 5.49
C LEU A 45 -1.06 -3.87 5.01
N TYR A 46 -0.33 -2.81 4.64
CA TYR A 46 1.06 -2.94 4.22
C TYR A 46 1.93 -3.52 5.34
N ASP A 47 1.82 -3.02 6.58
CA ASP A 47 2.60 -3.52 7.73
C ASP A 47 2.29 -5.00 8.02
N ALA A 48 1.01 -5.38 8.06
CA ALA A 48 0.58 -6.76 8.31
C ALA A 48 1.02 -7.69 7.16
N ALA A 49 0.84 -7.29 5.90
CA ALA A 49 1.25 -8.07 4.74
C ALA A 49 2.77 -8.28 4.69
N ALA A 50 3.55 -7.21 4.87
CA ALA A 50 5.00 -7.28 4.77
C ALA A 50 5.63 -8.10 5.90
N ARG A 51 5.15 -7.98 7.13
CA ARG A 51 5.77 -8.63 8.29
C ARG A 51 5.15 -9.99 8.64
N CYS A 52 3.82 -10.13 8.57
CA CYS A 52 3.18 -11.39 8.93
C CYS A 52 3.09 -12.35 7.75
N VAL A 53 2.47 -11.95 6.64
CA VAL A 53 2.27 -12.86 5.51
C VAL A 53 3.59 -13.21 4.83
N ARG A 54 4.45 -12.23 4.61
CA ARG A 54 5.77 -12.42 3.98
C ARG A 54 6.85 -12.80 4.99
N GLY A 55 6.93 -12.08 6.11
CA GLY A 55 7.97 -12.27 7.13
C GLY A 55 7.71 -13.41 8.11
N GLY A 56 6.48 -13.95 8.15
CA GLY A 56 6.12 -15.08 9.01
C GLY A 56 5.88 -14.69 10.48
N GLU A 57 5.76 -13.39 10.81
CA GLU A 57 5.40 -12.98 12.16
C GLU A 57 3.97 -13.44 12.51
N PRO A 58 3.69 -13.90 13.73
CA PRO A 58 2.37 -14.37 14.13
C PRO A 58 1.37 -13.22 14.32
N ALA A 59 0.07 -13.56 14.29
CA ALA A 59 -1.07 -12.69 14.61
C ALA A 59 -1.24 -11.48 13.64
N PRO A 60 -1.46 -11.72 12.32
CA PRO A 60 -1.58 -10.66 11.31
C PRO A 60 -2.73 -9.68 11.59
N TYR A 61 -3.88 -10.16 12.06
CA TYR A 61 -5.05 -9.32 12.36
C TYR A 61 -4.81 -8.37 13.54
N ARG A 62 -4.16 -8.87 14.60
CA ARG A 62 -3.81 -8.06 15.78
C ARG A 62 -2.80 -6.97 15.41
N ARG A 63 -1.85 -7.30 14.53
CA ARG A 63 -0.89 -6.36 14.00
C ARG A 63 -1.55 -5.28 13.19
N PHE A 64 -2.43 -5.66 12.25
CA PHE A 64 -3.22 -4.72 11.45
C PHE A 64 -3.96 -3.70 12.34
N LEU A 65 -4.75 -4.17 13.32
CA LEU A 65 -5.52 -3.30 14.20
C LEU A 65 -4.64 -2.37 15.06
N ARG A 66 -3.48 -2.87 15.50
CA ARG A 66 -2.51 -2.07 16.27
C ARG A 66 -1.95 -0.93 15.39
N THR A 67 -1.48 -1.24 14.20
CA THR A 67 -0.92 -0.25 13.27
C THR A 67 -2.00 0.72 12.80
N PHE A 68 -3.21 0.24 12.49
CA PHE A 68 -4.35 1.08 12.13
C PHE A 68 -4.64 2.15 13.19
N ARG A 69 -4.72 1.77 14.48
CA ARG A 69 -4.98 2.71 15.58
C ARG A 69 -3.82 3.68 15.80
N ARG A 70 -2.59 3.21 15.72
CA ARG A 70 -1.38 4.01 15.91
C ARG A 70 -1.23 5.08 14.85
N GLU A 71 -1.43 4.71 13.58
CA GLU A 71 -1.21 5.58 12.43
C GLU A 71 -2.47 6.35 11.98
N LEU A 72 -3.57 6.27 12.74
CA LEU A 72 -4.85 6.82 12.33
C LEU A 72 -4.75 8.32 12.00
N LYS A 73 -4.20 9.13 12.91
CA LYS A 73 -4.10 10.58 12.73
C LYS A 73 -3.18 10.99 11.57
N PRO A 74 -1.89 10.56 11.53
CA PRO A 74 -0.98 10.98 10.46
C PRO A 74 -1.39 10.43 9.09
N ALA A 75 -1.88 9.20 9.03
CA ALA A 75 -2.30 8.60 7.76
C ALA A 75 -3.58 9.23 7.20
N VAL A 76 -4.54 9.63 8.05
CA VAL A 76 -5.73 10.37 7.61
C VAL A 76 -5.35 11.71 7.01
N LEU A 77 -4.47 12.48 7.66
CA LEU A 77 -4.02 13.77 7.13
C LEU A 77 -3.33 13.61 5.76
N CYS A 78 -2.44 12.64 5.64
CA CYS A 78 -1.77 12.37 4.36
C CYS A 78 -2.77 11.95 3.28
N TRP A 79 -3.73 11.10 3.63
CA TRP A 79 -4.77 10.66 2.71
C TRP A 79 -5.67 11.80 2.25
N LEU A 80 -6.09 12.68 3.15
CA LEU A 80 -6.93 13.84 2.80
C LEU A 80 -6.20 14.79 1.85
N VAL A 81 -4.90 15.04 2.06
CA VAL A 81 -4.11 15.92 1.19
C VAL A 81 -3.86 15.28 -0.17
N TRP A 82 -3.22 14.12 -0.21
CA TRP A 82 -2.80 13.50 -1.47
C TRP A 82 -3.94 12.75 -2.17
N GLY A 83 -4.82 12.09 -1.42
CA GLY A 83 -6.03 11.46 -1.95
C GLY A 83 -7.03 12.50 -2.45
N GLY A 84 -7.18 13.63 -1.75
CA GLY A 84 -7.98 14.77 -2.20
C GLY A 84 -7.43 15.39 -3.48
N ALA A 85 -6.11 15.59 -3.57
CA ALA A 85 -5.46 16.06 -4.79
C ALA A 85 -5.68 15.07 -5.96
N LEU A 86 -5.56 13.78 -5.70
CA LEU A 86 -5.82 12.74 -6.70
C LEU A 86 -7.28 12.77 -7.18
N LEU A 87 -8.23 12.93 -6.27
CA LEU A 87 -9.66 13.03 -6.59
C LEU A 87 -9.97 14.26 -7.43
N LEU A 88 -9.42 15.42 -7.08
CA LEU A 88 -9.59 16.66 -7.86
C LEU A 88 -9.04 16.51 -9.28
N LEU A 89 -7.84 15.94 -9.42
CA LEU A 89 -7.25 15.68 -10.73
C LEU A 89 -8.06 14.67 -11.53
N PHE A 90 -8.59 13.64 -10.88
CA PHE A 90 -9.47 12.67 -11.52
C PHE A 90 -10.78 13.29 -12.02
N CYS A 91 -11.40 14.17 -11.23
CA CYS A 91 -12.57 14.92 -11.67
C CYS A 91 -12.25 15.80 -12.88
N GLY A 92 -11.13 16.52 -12.86
CA GLY A 92 -10.65 17.32 -13.99
C GLY A 92 -10.42 16.48 -15.25
N TYR A 93 -9.78 15.32 -15.09
CA TYR A 93 -9.62 14.35 -16.17
C TYR A 93 -10.96 13.91 -16.78
N ARG A 94 -11.92 13.53 -15.93
CA ARG A 94 -13.25 13.07 -16.37
C ARG A 94 -14.01 14.15 -17.15
N ILE A 95 -13.96 15.39 -16.68
CA ILE A 95 -14.59 16.55 -17.35
C ILE A 95 -13.91 16.82 -18.69
N ALA A 96 -12.58 16.90 -18.71
CA ALA A 96 -11.83 17.17 -19.96
C ALA A 96 -12.04 16.05 -21.00
N ALA A 97 -12.06 14.79 -20.57
CA ALA A 97 -12.28 13.65 -21.45
C ALA A 97 -13.72 13.63 -22.02
N ALA A 98 -14.73 13.97 -21.22
CA ALA A 98 -16.11 14.09 -21.68
C ALA A 98 -16.27 15.22 -22.71
N LEU A 99 -15.71 16.41 -22.44
CA LEU A 99 -15.73 17.54 -23.35
C LEU A 99 -14.94 17.24 -24.65
N ALA A 100 -13.85 16.49 -24.57
CA ALA A 100 -13.11 16.06 -25.77
C ALA A 100 -13.94 15.12 -26.65
N ALA A 101 -14.70 14.20 -26.01
CA ALA A 101 -15.58 13.29 -26.74
C ALA A 101 -16.75 14.00 -27.43
N ASP A 102 -17.34 15.00 -26.75
CA ASP A 102 -18.49 15.77 -27.29
C ASP A 102 -18.09 16.75 -28.38
N SER A 103 -17.02 17.51 -28.19
CA SER A 103 -16.62 18.60 -29.10
C SER A 103 -15.62 18.19 -30.16
N GLY A 104 -15.02 17.00 -30.09
CA GLY A 104 -13.92 16.57 -30.96
C GLY A 104 -12.65 17.44 -30.81
N SER A 105 -12.56 18.29 -29.78
CA SER A 105 -11.51 19.27 -29.58
C SER A 105 -10.18 18.61 -29.20
N ARG A 106 -9.15 18.81 -30.01
CA ARG A 106 -7.78 18.35 -29.72
C ARG A 106 -7.21 18.98 -28.46
N ALA A 107 -7.60 20.21 -28.13
CA ALA A 107 -7.16 20.91 -26.94
C ALA A 107 -7.70 20.18 -25.65
N MET A 108 -8.98 19.78 -25.63
CA MET A 108 -9.58 19.04 -24.52
C MET A 108 -8.98 17.63 -24.39
N ALA A 109 -8.69 16.98 -25.51
CA ALA A 109 -7.98 15.69 -25.51
C ALA A 109 -6.56 15.83 -24.93
N ALA A 110 -5.80 16.84 -25.32
CA ALA A 110 -4.48 17.12 -24.75
C ALA A 110 -4.56 17.44 -23.25
N LEU A 111 -5.56 18.19 -22.82
CA LEU A 111 -5.79 18.52 -21.41
C LEU A 111 -6.11 17.27 -20.59
N SER A 112 -6.91 16.35 -21.10
CA SER A 112 -7.19 15.08 -20.41
C SER A 112 -5.94 14.23 -20.22
N VAL A 113 -5.04 14.17 -21.22
CA VAL A 113 -3.75 13.50 -21.11
C VAL A 113 -2.86 14.20 -20.07
N ALA A 114 -2.84 15.53 -20.02
CA ALA A 114 -2.09 16.29 -19.03
C ALA A 114 -2.56 15.97 -17.59
N TYR A 115 -3.87 15.90 -17.34
CA TYR A 115 -4.41 15.47 -16.06
C TYR A 115 -3.99 14.06 -15.70
N LEU A 116 -4.01 13.12 -16.65
CA LEU A 116 -3.59 11.73 -16.43
C LEU A 116 -2.12 11.65 -16.00
N VAL A 117 -1.24 12.40 -16.67
CA VAL A 117 0.18 12.47 -16.32
C VAL A 117 0.37 13.10 -14.93
N LEU A 118 -0.37 14.18 -14.64
CA LEU A 118 -0.26 14.88 -13.37
C LEU A 118 -0.74 14.01 -12.18
N MET A 119 -1.68 13.10 -12.40
CA MET A 119 -2.13 12.13 -11.40
C MET A 119 -1.02 11.17 -10.95
N ALA A 120 0.00 10.94 -11.76
CA ALA A 120 1.11 10.06 -11.40
C ALA A 120 1.87 10.55 -10.16
N LEU A 121 1.93 11.89 -9.93
CA LEU A 121 2.62 12.47 -8.78
C LEU A 121 1.91 12.10 -7.45
N PRO A 122 0.65 12.47 -7.18
CA PRO A 122 -0.01 12.14 -5.93
C PRO A 122 -0.18 10.63 -5.74
N ALA A 123 -0.43 9.86 -6.80
CA ALA A 123 -0.52 8.42 -6.73
C ALA A 123 0.82 7.79 -6.30
N GLY A 124 1.91 8.22 -6.91
CA GLY A 124 3.24 7.74 -6.55
C GLY A 124 3.69 8.13 -5.14
N VAL A 125 3.35 9.35 -4.69
CA VAL A 125 3.60 9.78 -3.30
C VAL A 125 2.84 8.89 -2.33
N LEU A 126 1.56 8.59 -2.57
CA LEU A 126 0.77 7.67 -1.74
C LEU A 126 1.38 6.27 -1.68
N CYS A 127 1.94 5.76 -2.79
CA CYS A 127 2.60 4.45 -2.80
C CYS A 127 3.81 4.39 -1.85
N TRP A 128 4.53 5.49 -1.63
CA TRP A 128 5.66 5.56 -0.71
C TRP A 128 5.26 5.96 0.72
N LEU A 129 4.23 6.77 0.89
CA LEU A 129 3.75 7.23 2.19
C LEU A 129 3.38 6.07 3.13
N PHE A 130 2.62 5.09 2.65
CA PHE A 130 2.15 3.99 3.49
C PHE A 130 3.27 3.05 3.96
N PRO A 131 4.24 2.63 3.11
CA PRO A 131 5.43 1.94 3.56
C PRO A 131 6.27 2.71 4.59
N LEU A 132 6.45 4.01 4.39
CA LEU A 132 7.21 4.86 5.31
C LEU A 132 6.51 5.00 6.67
N LEU A 133 5.19 5.23 6.70
CA LEU A 133 4.38 5.29 7.92
C LEU A 133 4.45 3.97 8.72
N SER A 134 4.47 2.83 8.05
CA SER A 134 4.49 1.53 8.72
C SER A 134 5.80 1.26 9.46
N ARG A 135 6.91 1.89 9.05
CA ARG A 135 8.25 1.62 9.57
C ARG A 135 8.84 2.71 10.44
N PHE A 136 8.48 3.96 10.17
CA PHE A 136 9.13 5.13 10.77
C PHE A 136 8.10 6.08 11.37
N THR A 137 8.43 6.64 12.52
CA THR A 137 7.65 7.72 13.15
C THR A 137 8.17 9.06 12.65
N TYR A 138 7.54 9.59 11.62
CA TYR A 138 7.86 10.91 11.07
C TYR A 138 6.84 11.97 11.49
N THR A 139 7.29 13.22 11.60
CA THR A 139 6.36 14.34 11.58
C THR A 139 5.77 14.51 10.18
N PHE A 140 4.56 15.07 10.07
CA PHE A 140 3.86 15.24 8.79
C PHE A 140 4.73 15.86 7.68
N PRO A 141 5.47 17.00 7.90
CA PRO A 141 6.31 17.57 6.85
C PRO A 141 7.51 16.70 6.49
N ALA A 142 8.14 16.03 7.46
CA ALA A 142 9.25 15.14 7.22
C ALA A 142 8.85 13.91 6.41
N LEU A 143 7.68 13.35 6.69
CA LEU A 143 7.10 12.22 5.97
C LEU A 143 6.87 12.57 4.48
N ASN A 144 6.26 13.73 4.21
CA ASN A 144 6.01 14.17 2.84
C ASN A 144 7.31 14.41 2.06
N ARG A 145 8.31 15.03 2.70
CA ARG A 145 9.64 15.20 2.09
C ARG A 145 10.29 13.86 1.76
N ALA A 146 10.28 12.93 2.70
CA ALA A 146 10.82 11.59 2.49
C ALA A 146 10.09 10.87 1.34
N ALA A 147 8.76 10.89 1.31
CA ALA A 147 7.98 10.27 0.25
C ALA A 147 8.29 10.85 -1.13
N LEU A 148 8.44 12.18 -1.24
CA LEU A 148 8.84 12.85 -2.48
C LEU A 148 10.28 12.47 -2.88
N GLN A 149 11.22 12.41 -1.94
CA GLN A 149 12.59 11.98 -2.21
C GLN A 149 12.63 10.54 -2.76
N PHE A 150 11.89 9.61 -2.15
CA PHE A 150 11.77 8.24 -2.64
C PHE A 150 11.08 8.17 -4.01
N TRP A 151 10.09 9.02 -4.26
CA TRP A 151 9.42 9.11 -5.56
C TRP A 151 10.41 9.44 -6.68
N PHE A 152 11.24 10.47 -6.50
CA PHE A 152 12.24 10.88 -7.49
C PHE A 152 13.44 9.91 -7.57
N ALA A 153 13.90 9.38 -6.44
CA ALA A 153 15.04 8.48 -6.39
C ALA A 153 14.75 7.10 -7.04
N HIS A 154 13.49 6.67 -7.02
CA HIS A 154 13.08 5.33 -7.46
C HIS A 154 11.96 5.38 -8.51
N LEU A 155 12.08 6.25 -9.51
CA LEU A 155 11.10 6.42 -10.59
C LEU A 155 10.61 5.09 -11.21
N PRO A 156 11.48 4.12 -11.62
CA PRO A 156 11.00 2.88 -12.22
C PRO A 156 10.16 2.03 -11.25
N SER A 157 10.53 1.98 -9.97
CA SER A 157 9.74 1.29 -8.95
C SER A 157 8.41 1.98 -8.70
N THR A 158 8.41 3.32 -8.65
CA THR A 158 7.19 4.10 -8.47
C THR A 158 6.23 3.93 -9.63
N LEU A 159 6.73 3.94 -10.86
CA LEU A 159 5.89 3.70 -12.06
C LEU A 159 5.30 2.28 -12.04
N ALA A 160 6.08 1.27 -11.65
CA ALA A 160 5.58 -0.09 -11.52
C ALA A 160 4.49 -0.20 -10.43
N MET A 161 4.69 0.43 -9.27
CA MET A 161 3.71 0.44 -8.18
C MET A 161 2.43 1.19 -8.55
N THR A 162 2.52 2.34 -9.20
CA THR A 162 1.36 3.12 -9.65
C THR A 162 0.61 2.43 -10.78
N ALA A 163 1.32 1.80 -11.72
CA ALA A 163 0.71 1.00 -12.79
C ALA A 163 -0.05 -0.21 -12.22
N LEU A 164 0.52 -0.90 -11.24
CA LEU A 164 -0.11 -2.02 -10.57
C LEU A 164 -1.37 -1.57 -9.81
N LEU A 165 -1.30 -0.42 -9.11
CA LEU A 165 -2.45 0.18 -8.44
C LEU A 165 -3.56 0.54 -9.44
N ALA A 166 -3.21 1.18 -10.56
CA ALA A 166 -4.16 1.55 -11.60
C ALA A 166 -4.81 0.31 -12.25
N LEU A 167 -4.03 -0.74 -12.50
CA LEU A 167 -4.55 -2.02 -13.01
C LEU A 167 -5.55 -2.65 -12.03
N CYS A 168 -5.21 -2.71 -10.74
CA CYS A 168 -6.10 -3.23 -9.70
C CYS A 168 -7.39 -2.41 -9.60
N ALA A 169 -7.29 -1.08 -9.68
CA ALA A 169 -8.47 -0.20 -9.69
C ALA A 169 -9.36 -0.45 -10.92
N GLN A 170 -8.78 -0.58 -12.10
CA GLN A 170 -9.51 -0.89 -13.34
C GLN A 170 -10.21 -2.24 -13.27
N VAL A 171 -9.52 -3.27 -12.81
CA VAL A 171 -10.10 -4.62 -12.63
C VAL A 171 -11.24 -4.58 -11.62
N SER A 172 -11.08 -3.84 -10.51
CA SER A 172 -12.12 -3.70 -9.48
C SER A 172 -13.38 -3.01 -10.01
N VAL A 173 -13.23 -1.96 -10.81
CA VAL A 173 -14.36 -1.29 -11.44
C VAL A 173 -15.06 -2.19 -12.46
N ARG A 174 -14.29 -2.92 -13.28
CA ARG A 174 -14.83 -3.81 -14.32
C ARG A 174 -15.60 -5.01 -13.75
N LEU A 175 -15.15 -5.56 -12.62
CA LEU A 175 -15.73 -6.72 -11.96
C LEU A 175 -16.63 -6.31 -10.77
N MET A 176 -17.27 -5.14 -10.83
CA MET A 176 -18.24 -4.64 -9.84
C MET A 176 -17.72 -4.72 -8.38
N PHE A 177 -16.49 -4.30 -8.16
CA PHE A 177 -15.83 -4.27 -6.85
C PHE A 177 -15.58 -5.64 -6.18
N PHE A 178 -15.97 -6.75 -6.79
CA PHE A 178 -15.71 -8.09 -6.26
C PHE A 178 -14.20 -8.34 -5.96
N PRO A 179 -13.24 -7.90 -6.81
CA PRO A 179 -11.83 -8.09 -6.54
C PRO A 179 -11.31 -7.34 -5.30
N LEU A 180 -12.01 -6.32 -4.80
CA LEU A 180 -11.62 -5.64 -3.56
C LEU A 180 -11.61 -6.57 -2.33
N CYS A 181 -12.32 -7.69 -2.38
CA CYS A 181 -12.24 -8.69 -1.32
C CYS A 181 -10.93 -9.49 -1.32
N PHE A 182 -10.23 -9.57 -2.46
CA PHE A 182 -9.09 -10.47 -2.64
C PHE A 182 -7.78 -9.74 -3.01
N LEU A 183 -7.85 -8.67 -3.79
CA LEU A 183 -6.69 -7.98 -4.34
C LEU A 183 -5.88 -7.09 -3.38
N PRO A 184 -6.45 -6.44 -2.35
CA PRO A 184 -5.71 -5.47 -1.56
C PRO A 184 -4.45 -6.04 -0.90
N CYS A 185 -4.54 -7.22 -0.30
CA CYS A 185 -3.39 -7.82 0.36
C CYS A 185 -2.30 -8.30 -0.61
N PRO A 186 -2.59 -9.03 -1.73
CA PRO A 186 -1.61 -9.30 -2.78
C PRO A 186 -0.97 -8.05 -3.36
N LEU A 187 -1.73 -6.97 -3.52
CA LEU A 187 -1.21 -5.68 -3.97
C LEU A 187 -0.21 -5.10 -2.96
N ALA A 188 -0.56 -5.11 -1.66
CA ALA A 188 0.33 -4.69 -0.59
C ALA A 188 1.62 -5.54 -0.52
N LEU A 189 1.51 -6.86 -0.75
CA LEU A 189 2.65 -7.76 -0.84
C LEU A 189 3.55 -7.41 -2.03
N ALA A 190 2.99 -7.18 -3.21
CA ALA A 190 3.74 -6.76 -4.39
C ALA A 190 4.45 -5.41 -4.14
N HIS A 191 3.75 -4.43 -3.58
CA HIS A 191 4.35 -3.15 -3.18
C HIS A 191 5.50 -3.34 -2.18
N SER A 192 5.37 -4.27 -1.23
CA SER A 192 6.43 -4.54 -0.25
C SER A 192 7.73 -5.04 -0.90
N LEU A 193 7.66 -5.75 -2.02
CA LEU A 193 8.85 -6.21 -2.75
C LEU A 193 9.66 -5.03 -3.32
N PHE A 194 8.97 -4.03 -3.87
CA PHE A 194 9.61 -2.83 -4.42
C PHE A 194 10.12 -1.90 -3.31
N ALA A 195 9.29 -1.64 -2.31
CA ALA A 195 9.63 -0.74 -1.21
C ALA A 195 10.82 -1.26 -0.39
N GLU A 196 10.88 -2.57 -0.10
CA GLU A 196 11.98 -3.13 0.67
C GLU A 196 13.30 -3.16 -0.10
N ARG A 197 13.27 -3.36 -1.42
CA ARG A 197 14.47 -3.21 -2.26
C ARG A 197 15.03 -1.80 -2.21
N ALA A 198 14.16 -0.79 -2.19
CA ALA A 198 14.56 0.60 -2.08
C ALA A 198 15.10 0.93 -0.67
N PHE A 199 14.45 0.44 0.38
CA PHE A 199 14.89 0.66 1.76
C PHE A 199 16.25 0.03 2.04
N ARG A 200 16.54 -1.18 1.58
CA ARG A 200 17.85 -1.84 1.72
C ARG A 200 18.99 -1.06 1.08
N ARG A 201 18.72 -0.25 0.05
CA ARG A 201 19.76 0.57 -0.61
C ARG A 201 20.08 1.86 0.12
N HIS A 202 19.16 2.38 0.94
CA HIS A 202 19.27 3.72 1.52
C HIS A 202 19.30 3.75 3.05
N LEU A 203 18.94 2.65 3.68
CA LEU A 203 18.92 2.54 5.14
C LEU A 203 19.89 1.43 5.54
N PRO A 204 20.85 1.70 6.45
CA PRO A 204 21.66 0.66 7.04
C PRO A 204 20.76 -0.36 7.74
N ASP A 205 21.15 -1.62 7.69
CA ASP A 205 20.47 -2.69 8.43
C ASP A 205 20.32 -2.27 9.90
N PRO A 206 19.16 -2.54 10.53
CA PRO A 206 19.02 -2.29 11.96
C PRO A 206 20.13 -3.04 12.69
N PRO A 207 20.75 -2.44 13.72
CA PRO A 207 21.84 -3.09 14.44
C PRO A 207 21.38 -4.49 14.87
N VAL A 208 22.13 -5.49 14.48
CA VAL A 208 21.92 -6.88 14.89
C VAL A 208 21.90 -6.85 16.42
N PRO A 209 20.82 -7.33 17.09
CA PRO A 209 20.83 -7.42 18.55
C PRO A 209 22.08 -8.24 18.93
N PRO A 210 22.83 -7.81 19.94
CA PRO A 210 24.02 -8.54 20.35
C PRO A 210 23.62 -10.01 20.59
N PRO A 211 24.43 -10.98 20.12
CA PRO A 211 24.16 -12.37 20.41
C PRO A 211 24.03 -12.46 21.95
N ASP A 212 22.98 -13.11 22.41
CA ASP A 212 22.69 -13.27 23.84
C ASP A 212 23.92 -13.83 24.52
N GLY A 213 24.83 -12.95 24.83
CA GLY A 213 26.02 -13.21 25.60
C GLY A 213 25.58 -13.42 27.03
N GLY A 214 25.58 -14.66 27.45
CA GLY A 214 25.19 -15.10 28.76
C GLY A 214 25.51 -14.08 29.84
N ALA A 215 24.47 -13.53 30.42
CA ALA A 215 24.55 -12.92 31.73
C ALA A 215 24.97 -14.02 32.73
N ARG A 216 26.30 -14.21 32.92
CA ARG A 216 26.81 -14.80 34.13
C ARG A 216 26.51 -13.78 35.23
N LEU A 217 25.43 -14.03 35.94
CA LEU A 217 25.21 -13.39 37.21
C LEU A 217 26.29 -13.88 38.22
N PRO A 218 26.88 -13.01 39.00
CA PRO A 218 27.78 -13.37 40.07
C PRO A 218 27.08 -14.11 41.21
#